data_f6d9487fed97e618754e0a109a50a90a
#
_entry.id   f6d9487fed97e618754e0a109a50a90a
#
_cell.length_a   1.000
_cell.length_b   1.000
_cell.length_c   1.000
_cell.angle_alpha   90.00
_cell.angle_beta   90.00
_cell.angle_gamma   90.00
#
_symmetry.space_group_name_H-M   'P 1'
#
loop_
_entity.id
_entity.type
_entity.pdbx_description
1 polymer ?
#
loop_
_entity_poly.entity_id
_entity_poly.type
_entity_poly.pdbx_seq_one_letter_code
_entity_poly.pdbx_strand_id
1 'polypeptide(L)'
;PQINPLLTDFCKELTSIQQADVDNARTYVGVGQELGAFIARYPNAAWASWGDYDARQLERDAGFAACPSLLSGLQHFNVRKWHKGLYDNQPKGLKQTIEAMGLVWQGTYHQGIDDARNVASIVKEMLS
;
A
#
# COMPACT_ATOMS: atom_id res chain seq x y z
N PRO A 1 -13.61 0.72 10.96
CA PRO A 1 -13.21 -0.69 10.96
C PRO A 1 -14.27 -1.57 11.60
N GLN A 2 -14.54 -2.71 11.01
CA GLN A 2 -15.62 -3.60 11.47
C GLN A 2 -15.19 -4.54 12.60
N ILE A 3 -13.88 -4.77 12.76
CA ILE A 3 -13.34 -5.74 13.73
C ILE A 3 -12.86 -5.04 14.99
N ASN A 4 -12.03 -4.02 14.84
CA ASN A 4 -11.58 -3.15 15.91
C ASN A 4 -12.03 -1.71 15.62
N PRO A 5 -13.26 -1.34 16.00
CA PRO A 5 -13.84 -0.07 15.58
C PRO A 5 -13.14 1.17 16.17
N LEU A 6 -12.50 1.01 17.34
CA LEU A 6 -11.81 2.11 17.99
C LEU A 6 -10.33 2.16 17.62
N LEU A 7 -9.88 3.30 17.12
CA LEU A 7 -8.47 3.57 16.89
C LEU A 7 -7.75 3.83 18.21
N THR A 8 -6.58 3.22 18.37
CA THR A 8 -5.68 3.56 19.49
C THR A 8 -5.05 4.93 19.23
N ASP A 9 -4.62 5.60 20.30
CA ASP A 9 -3.91 6.89 20.16
C ASP A 9 -2.62 6.71 19.35
N PHE A 10 -1.91 5.61 19.55
CA PHE A 10 -0.75 5.26 18.71
C PHE A 10 -1.08 5.22 17.20
N CYS A 11 -2.21 4.61 16.80
CA CYS A 11 -2.62 4.58 15.40
C CYS A 11 -2.90 5.98 14.86
N LYS A 12 -3.60 6.82 15.64
CA LYS A 12 -3.92 8.21 15.26
C LYS A 12 -2.66 9.06 15.09
N GLU A 13 -1.73 8.96 16.02
CA GLU A 13 -0.45 9.68 15.98
C GLU A 13 0.42 9.24 14.79
N LEU A 14 0.49 7.93 14.54
CA LEU A 14 1.33 7.37 13.49
C LEU A 14 0.82 7.71 12.09
N THR A 15 -0.50 7.59 11.86
CA THR A 15 -1.10 7.68 10.53
C THR A 15 -1.81 9.00 10.25
N SER A 16 -2.02 9.83 11.27
CA SER A 16 -2.88 11.03 11.24
C SER A 16 -4.37 10.76 10.93
N ILE A 17 -4.79 9.48 10.84
CA ILE A 17 -6.18 9.09 10.62
C ILE A 17 -6.97 9.33 11.91
N GLN A 18 -8.10 10.01 11.80
CA GLN A 18 -8.98 10.29 12.93
C GLN A 18 -10.08 9.25 13.05
N GLN A 19 -10.69 9.14 14.25
CA GLN A 19 -11.78 8.20 14.48
C GLN A 19 -12.96 8.42 13.50
N ALA A 20 -13.32 9.67 13.22
CA ALA A 20 -14.38 10.02 12.28
C ALA A 20 -14.12 9.51 10.84
N ASP A 21 -12.85 9.43 10.42
CA ASP A 21 -12.50 8.94 9.09
C ASP A 21 -12.85 7.46 8.93
N VAL A 22 -12.61 6.67 9.99
CA VAL A 22 -12.90 5.22 9.97
C VAL A 22 -14.37 4.91 10.28
N ASP A 23 -15.05 5.73 11.08
CA ASP A 23 -16.47 5.56 11.38
C ASP A 23 -17.34 5.77 10.14
N ASN A 24 -16.93 6.68 9.26
CA ASN A 24 -17.59 6.97 7.99
C ASN A 24 -17.02 6.21 6.79
N ALA A 25 -15.99 5.40 7.00
CA ALA A 25 -15.38 4.65 5.92
C ALA A 25 -16.29 3.54 5.38
N ARG A 26 -16.21 3.33 4.09
CA ARG A 26 -16.92 2.23 3.41
C ARG A 26 -16.33 0.88 3.82
N THR A 27 -17.14 -0.15 3.65
CA THR A 27 -16.72 -1.52 3.91
C THR A 27 -15.68 -1.99 2.89
N TYR A 28 -14.93 -3.04 3.23
CA TYR A 28 -13.99 -3.70 2.33
C TYR A 28 -14.63 -4.08 0.99
N VAL A 29 -15.83 -4.68 1.03
CA VAL A 29 -16.59 -5.06 -0.18
C VAL A 29 -16.97 -3.84 -1.01
N GLY A 30 -17.47 -2.77 -0.38
CA GLY A 30 -17.87 -1.55 -1.07
C GLY A 30 -16.70 -0.85 -1.78
N VAL A 31 -15.53 -0.80 -1.12
CA VAL A 31 -14.30 -0.28 -1.73
C VAL A 31 -13.82 -1.19 -2.86
N GLY A 32 -13.98 -2.51 -2.70
CA GLY A 32 -13.57 -3.49 -3.70
C GLY A 32 -14.28 -3.32 -5.04
N GLN A 33 -15.55 -2.96 -5.04
CA GLN A 33 -16.29 -2.69 -6.27
C GLN A 33 -15.72 -1.50 -7.04
N GLU A 34 -15.39 -0.42 -6.36
CA GLU A 34 -14.81 0.77 -6.99
C GLU A 34 -13.38 0.53 -7.47
N LEU A 35 -12.58 -0.18 -6.67
CA LEU A 35 -11.23 -0.57 -7.06
C LEU A 35 -11.26 -1.48 -8.28
N GLY A 36 -12.19 -2.45 -8.34
CA GLY A 36 -12.39 -3.30 -9.52
C GLY A 36 -12.73 -2.50 -10.76
N ALA A 37 -13.63 -1.52 -10.67
CA ALA A 37 -13.97 -0.64 -11.78
C ALA A 37 -12.79 0.27 -12.20
N PHE A 38 -11.96 0.69 -11.26
CA PHE A 38 -10.73 1.43 -11.57
C PHE A 38 -9.73 0.55 -12.33
N ILE A 39 -9.46 -0.67 -11.83
CA ILE A 39 -8.49 -1.61 -12.42
C ILE A 39 -8.92 -2.04 -13.82
N ALA A 40 -10.23 -2.24 -14.06
CA ALA A 40 -10.76 -2.63 -15.36
C ALA A 40 -10.41 -1.65 -16.50
N ARG A 41 -10.04 -0.41 -16.17
CA ARG A 41 -9.56 0.59 -17.14
C ARG A 41 -8.11 0.36 -17.59
N TYR A 42 -7.39 -0.51 -16.92
CA TYR A 42 -5.98 -0.78 -17.17
C TYR A 42 -5.76 -2.27 -17.39
N PRO A 43 -6.07 -2.80 -18.59
CA PRO A 43 -5.83 -4.19 -18.93
C PRO A 43 -4.33 -4.49 -18.78
N ASN A 44 -4.01 -5.64 -18.24
CA ASN A 44 -2.64 -6.07 -17.92
C ASN A 44 -1.96 -5.29 -16.77
N ALA A 45 -2.74 -4.58 -15.95
CA ALA A 45 -2.19 -3.95 -14.76
C ALA A 45 -1.58 -4.98 -13.80
N ALA A 46 -0.51 -4.60 -13.16
CA ALA A 46 0.03 -5.24 -11.97
C ALA A 46 -0.03 -4.24 -10.81
N TRP A 47 0.18 -4.70 -9.61
CA TRP A 47 0.28 -3.82 -8.47
C TRP A 47 1.57 -4.04 -7.70
N ALA A 48 2.00 -3.02 -6.98
CA ALA A 48 3.27 -3.05 -6.28
C ALA A 48 3.13 -2.46 -4.87
N SER A 49 3.93 -2.97 -3.94
CA SER A 49 4.03 -2.42 -2.59
C SER A 49 5.46 -2.52 -2.06
N TRP A 50 5.75 -1.79 -0.97
CA TRP A 50 7.04 -1.85 -0.31
C TRP A 50 7.13 -3.04 0.65
N GLY A 51 7.26 -4.23 0.11
CA GLY A 51 7.31 -5.48 0.85
C GLY A 51 6.07 -6.34 0.63
N ASP A 52 5.86 -7.33 1.50
CA ASP A 52 4.75 -8.29 1.39
C ASP A 52 3.62 -8.00 2.40
N TYR A 53 3.74 -6.94 3.22
CA TYR A 53 2.77 -6.66 4.29
C TYR A 53 1.40 -6.35 3.72
N ASP A 54 1.32 -5.46 2.73
CA ASP A 54 0.06 -5.01 2.13
C ASP A 54 -0.69 -6.18 1.49
N ALA A 55 0.02 -7.06 0.77
CA ALA A 55 -0.56 -8.24 0.16
C ALA A 55 -1.18 -9.18 1.21
N ARG A 56 -0.44 -9.46 2.29
CA ARG A 56 -0.93 -10.30 3.39
C ARG A 56 -2.09 -9.66 4.15
N GLN A 57 -2.09 -8.34 4.29
CA GLN A 57 -3.19 -7.64 4.96
C GLN A 57 -4.46 -7.68 4.12
N LEU A 58 -4.37 -7.48 2.80
CA LEU A 58 -5.52 -7.60 1.91
C LEU A 58 -6.14 -9.00 1.93
N GLU A 59 -5.31 -10.05 1.98
CA GLU A 59 -5.79 -11.43 2.11
C GLU A 59 -6.48 -11.68 3.45
N ARG A 60 -5.91 -11.15 4.54
CA ARG A 60 -6.52 -11.25 5.87
C ARG A 60 -7.87 -10.55 5.93
N ASP A 61 -7.96 -9.33 5.41
CA ASP A 61 -9.19 -8.53 5.40
C ASP A 61 -10.26 -9.19 4.52
N ALA A 62 -9.86 -9.81 3.40
CA ALA A 62 -10.75 -10.62 2.56
C ALA A 62 -11.34 -11.81 3.32
N GLY A 63 -10.50 -12.49 4.11
CA GLY A 63 -10.95 -13.59 4.99
C GLY A 63 -12.00 -13.11 6.01
N PHE A 64 -11.80 -11.96 6.63
CA PHE A 64 -12.79 -11.38 7.55
C PHE A 64 -14.07 -10.93 6.85
N ALA A 65 -13.97 -10.43 5.62
CA ALA A 65 -15.11 -10.00 4.82
C ALA A 65 -15.81 -11.15 4.09
N ALA A 66 -15.30 -12.39 4.18
CA ALA A 66 -15.77 -13.58 3.46
C ALA A 66 -15.93 -13.33 1.95
N CYS A 67 -14.96 -12.65 1.34
CA CYS A 67 -14.93 -12.35 -0.09
C CYS A 67 -13.51 -12.53 -0.67
N PRO A 68 -13.35 -12.54 -1.99
CA PRO A 68 -12.02 -12.57 -2.60
C PRO A 68 -11.18 -11.34 -2.23
N SER A 69 -9.87 -11.50 -2.15
CA SER A 69 -8.96 -10.36 -1.95
C SER A 69 -9.07 -9.38 -3.12
N LEU A 70 -9.02 -8.08 -2.81
CA LEU A 70 -9.29 -6.99 -3.77
C LEU A 70 -8.38 -7.01 -5.01
N LEU A 71 -7.17 -7.52 -4.86
CA LEU A 71 -6.14 -7.54 -5.91
C LEU A 71 -5.71 -8.96 -6.29
N SER A 72 -6.48 -9.99 -5.91
CA SER A 72 -6.11 -11.41 -6.11
C SER A 72 -5.93 -11.82 -7.57
N GLY A 73 -6.55 -11.12 -8.51
CA GLY A 73 -6.41 -11.37 -9.95
C GLY A 73 -5.21 -10.68 -10.61
N LEU A 74 -4.44 -9.89 -9.86
CA LEU A 74 -3.33 -9.11 -10.38
C LEU A 74 -1.98 -9.63 -9.88
N GLN A 75 -0.96 -9.54 -10.74
CA GLN A 75 0.41 -9.83 -10.33
C GLN A 75 0.88 -8.81 -9.31
N HIS A 76 1.44 -9.27 -8.20
CA HIS A 76 2.04 -8.44 -7.15
C HIS A 76 3.55 -8.36 -7.32
N PHE A 77 4.09 -7.15 -7.24
CA PHE A 77 5.53 -6.90 -7.18
C PHE A 77 5.94 -6.38 -5.81
N ASN A 78 6.80 -7.12 -5.13
CA ASN A 78 7.48 -6.64 -3.94
C ASN A 78 8.67 -5.76 -4.35
N VAL A 79 8.46 -4.44 -4.34
CA VAL A 79 9.47 -3.45 -4.80
C VAL A 79 10.73 -3.52 -3.97
N ARG A 80 10.64 -3.80 -2.67
CA ARG A 80 11.80 -3.94 -1.80
C ARG A 80 12.70 -5.10 -2.21
N LYS A 81 12.12 -6.25 -2.57
CA LYS A 81 12.87 -7.40 -3.07
C LYS A 81 13.49 -7.12 -4.43
N TRP A 82 12.73 -6.46 -5.30
CA TRP A 82 13.21 -6.08 -6.63
C TRP A 82 14.36 -5.09 -6.55
N HIS A 83 14.23 -4.02 -5.75
CA HIS A 83 15.31 -3.07 -5.49
C HIS A 83 16.57 -3.75 -4.96
N LYS A 84 16.43 -4.67 -3.99
CA LYS A 84 17.56 -5.45 -3.48
C LYS A 84 18.28 -6.21 -4.59
N GLY A 85 17.54 -6.84 -5.50
CA GLY A 85 18.10 -7.61 -6.60
C GLY A 85 18.85 -6.78 -7.63
N LEU A 86 18.38 -5.54 -7.88
CA LEU A 86 19.02 -4.64 -8.86
C LEU A 86 20.28 -3.96 -8.33
N TYR A 87 20.26 -3.54 -7.07
CA TYR A 87 21.36 -2.73 -6.49
C TYR A 87 22.25 -3.51 -5.54
N ASP A 88 22.04 -4.83 -5.41
CA ASP A 88 22.78 -5.72 -4.50
C ASP A 88 22.96 -5.13 -3.08
N ASN A 89 21.91 -4.51 -2.57
CA ASN A 89 21.92 -3.90 -1.26
C ASN A 89 20.74 -4.37 -0.41
N GLN A 90 20.76 -4.02 0.88
CA GLN A 90 19.69 -4.28 1.81
C GLN A 90 18.87 -2.99 2.05
N PRO A 91 17.79 -2.74 1.27
CA PRO A 91 16.96 -1.58 1.52
C PRO A 91 16.32 -1.71 2.91
N LYS A 92 16.48 -0.69 3.73
CA LYS A 92 16.01 -0.68 5.12
C LYS A 92 14.51 -0.39 5.17
N GLY A 93 14.15 0.87 5.19
CA GLY A 93 12.78 1.35 5.13
C GLY A 93 12.53 2.12 3.84
N LEU A 94 11.26 2.37 3.51
CA LEU A 94 10.88 3.12 2.30
C LEU A 94 11.57 4.50 2.27
N LYS A 95 11.46 5.28 3.35
CA LYS A 95 12.05 6.63 3.44
C LYS A 95 13.57 6.61 3.28
N GLN A 96 14.24 5.70 3.96
CA GLN A 96 15.69 5.55 3.86
C GLN A 96 16.15 5.15 2.45
N THR A 97 15.32 4.39 1.72
CA THR A 97 15.62 4.02 0.34
C THR A 97 15.45 5.21 -0.60
N ILE A 98 14.39 6.00 -0.44
CA ILE A 98 14.20 7.27 -1.17
C ILE A 98 15.43 8.17 -1.00
N GLU A 99 15.89 8.38 0.23
CA GLU A 99 17.06 9.18 0.55
C GLU A 99 18.35 8.60 -0.08
N ALA A 100 18.56 7.28 0.04
CA ALA A 100 19.74 6.61 -0.51
C ALA A 100 19.81 6.66 -2.06
N MET A 101 18.65 6.72 -2.73
CA MET A 101 18.56 6.89 -4.18
C MET A 101 18.66 8.37 -4.62
N GLY A 102 18.85 9.31 -3.70
CA GLY A 102 18.88 10.76 -4.00
C GLY A 102 17.52 11.34 -4.41
N LEU A 103 16.44 10.61 -4.14
CA LEU A 103 15.07 11.06 -4.40
C LEU A 103 14.57 11.93 -3.25
N VAL A 104 13.59 12.79 -3.54
CA VAL A 104 12.96 13.65 -2.53
C VAL A 104 11.66 13.02 -2.06
N TRP A 105 11.52 12.86 -0.74
CA TRP A 105 10.27 12.37 -0.13
C TRP A 105 9.10 13.31 -0.43
N GLN A 106 7.97 12.71 -0.82
CA GLN A 106 6.75 13.43 -1.15
C GLN A 106 5.68 13.19 -0.08
N GLY A 107 5.11 14.25 0.45
CA GLY A 107 3.97 14.19 1.37
C GLY A 107 4.32 13.80 2.81
N THR A 108 3.34 13.22 3.51
CA THR A 108 3.42 12.86 4.92
C THR A 108 3.72 11.37 5.08
N TYR A 109 4.74 11.04 5.87
CA TYR A 109 5.12 9.67 6.15
C TYR A 109 4.01 8.93 6.92
N HIS A 110 3.78 7.67 6.59
CA HIS A 110 2.69 6.83 7.09
C HIS A 110 1.27 7.25 6.66
N GLN A 111 1.15 8.11 5.67
CA GLN A 111 -0.08 8.25 4.92
C GLN A 111 -0.02 7.37 3.67
N GLY A 112 -0.96 6.42 3.54
CA GLY A 112 -0.90 5.38 2.50
C GLY A 112 -0.77 5.91 1.07
N ILE A 113 -1.43 7.04 0.75
CA ILE A 113 -1.33 7.67 -0.57
C ILE A 113 0.08 8.24 -0.82
N ASP A 114 0.71 8.83 0.18
CA ASP A 114 2.03 9.42 0.04
C ASP A 114 3.11 8.32 0.02
N ASP A 115 2.96 7.28 0.84
CA ASP A 115 3.81 6.09 0.78
C ASP A 115 3.74 5.44 -0.61
N ALA A 116 2.54 5.30 -1.19
CA ALA A 116 2.36 4.77 -2.54
C ALA A 116 3.03 5.62 -3.63
N ARG A 117 2.96 6.95 -3.53
CA ARG A 117 3.65 7.88 -4.45
C ARG A 117 5.17 7.72 -4.37
N ASN A 118 5.70 7.54 -3.19
CA ASN A 118 7.14 7.32 -2.99
C ASN A 118 7.58 5.94 -3.50
N VAL A 119 6.78 4.91 -3.34
CA VAL A 119 7.03 3.60 -3.99
C VAL A 119 7.03 3.75 -5.51
N ALA A 120 6.09 4.49 -6.09
CA ALA A 120 6.03 4.75 -7.52
C ALA A 120 7.27 5.52 -8.03
N SER A 121 7.81 6.46 -7.24
CA SER A 121 9.04 7.17 -7.56
C SER A 121 10.25 6.23 -7.62
N ILE A 122 10.36 5.30 -6.67
CA ILE A 122 11.40 4.25 -6.70
C ILE A 122 11.26 3.38 -7.95
N VAL A 123 10.05 2.88 -8.23
CA VAL A 123 9.80 2.04 -9.42
C VAL A 123 10.16 2.78 -10.71
N LYS A 124 9.80 4.05 -10.82
CA LYS A 124 10.16 4.88 -11.98
C LYS A 124 11.67 4.96 -12.17
N GLU A 125 12.42 5.19 -11.09
CA GLU A 125 13.88 5.25 -11.14
C GLU A 125 14.51 3.89 -11.49
N MET A 126 13.95 2.79 -10.98
CA MET A 126 14.41 1.43 -11.29
C MET A 126 14.17 1.01 -12.74
N LEU A 127 13.25 1.67 -13.45
CA LEU A 127 12.91 1.40 -14.85
C LEU A 127 13.60 2.36 -15.82
N SER A 128 14.24 3.41 -15.33
CA SER A 128 14.97 4.37 -16.17
C SER A 128 16.38 3.87 -16.48
#